data_b157a497f160908ab530b9791d9cbf19
#
_entry.id   b157a497f160908ab530b9791d9cbf19
#
_cell.length_a   1.000
_cell.length_b   1.000
_cell.length_c   1.000
_cell.angle_alpha   90.00
_cell.angle_beta   90.00
_cell.angle_gamma   90.00
#
_symmetry.space_group_name_H-M   'P 1'
#
loop_
_entity.id
_entity.type
_entity.pdbx_description
1 polymer ?
#
loop_
_entity_poly.entity_id
_entity_poly.type
_entity_poly.pdbx_seq_one_letter_code
_entity_poly.pdbx_strand_id
1 'polypeptide(L)'
;MRNTGIEYTSAERTPTILPDLAELLPPLSGEQLAALEKDILQNGCYAPIIVNEDLVVVDGHNRQQICTRHDLPYKMAVFAFDDLLEAKQWALDTQKGRRNLDKWELGKIALKLRPEIEARAKANQ
;
A
#
# COMPACT_ATOMS: atom_id res chain seq x y z
N MET A 1 6.13 13.23 1.31
CA MET A 1 4.93 12.72 0.63
C MET A 1 3.96 13.85 0.34
N ARG A 2 3.37 13.85 -0.84
CA ARG A 2 2.43 14.89 -1.24
C ARG A 2 1.31 14.27 -2.06
N ASN A 3 0.05 14.58 -1.72
CA ASN A 3 -1.08 14.19 -2.56
C ASN A 3 -1.09 15.09 -3.80
N THR A 4 -0.96 14.50 -4.99
CA THR A 4 -0.91 15.28 -6.24
C THR A 4 -2.29 15.76 -6.69
N GLY A 5 -3.37 15.21 -6.12
CA GLY A 5 -4.72 15.48 -6.59
C GLY A 5 -5.11 14.74 -7.86
N ILE A 6 -4.18 13.97 -8.43
CA ILE A 6 -4.45 13.19 -9.64
C ILE A 6 -5.07 11.85 -9.24
N GLU A 7 -6.14 11.47 -9.94
CA GLU A 7 -6.81 10.18 -9.76
C GLU A 7 -7.00 9.52 -11.11
N TYR A 8 -6.92 8.18 -11.11
CA TYR A 8 -7.25 7.36 -12.26
C TYR A 8 -8.23 6.27 -11.84
N THR A 9 -9.00 5.79 -12.80
CA THR A 9 -9.80 4.56 -12.60
C THR A 9 -9.02 3.36 -13.14
N SER A 10 -9.39 2.18 -12.67
CA SER A 10 -8.78 0.93 -13.15
C SER A 10 -9.00 0.70 -14.64
N ALA A 11 -10.03 1.31 -15.23
CA ALA A 11 -10.27 1.26 -16.68
C ALA A 11 -9.28 2.12 -17.45
N GLU A 12 -8.81 3.22 -16.87
CA GLU A 12 -7.88 4.16 -17.52
C GLU A 12 -6.43 3.71 -17.44
N ARG A 13 -6.03 3.14 -16.31
CA ARG A 13 -4.64 2.75 -16.03
C ARG A 13 -4.59 1.46 -15.25
N THR A 14 -3.55 0.69 -15.47
CA THR A 14 -3.25 -0.53 -14.70
C THR A 14 -2.06 -0.27 -13.80
N PRO A 15 -2.19 -0.49 -12.48
CA PRO A 15 -1.07 -0.27 -11.57
C PRO A 15 -0.06 -1.42 -11.64
N THR A 16 1.16 -1.12 -11.19
CA THR A 16 2.23 -2.10 -11.04
C THR A 16 2.29 -2.56 -9.59
N ILE A 17 2.44 -3.86 -9.38
CA ILE A 17 2.65 -4.45 -8.06
C ILE A 17 4.13 -4.71 -7.88
N LEU A 18 4.74 -4.07 -6.88
CA LEU A 18 6.13 -4.26 -6.54
C LEU A 18 6.23 -5.15 -5.32
N PRO A 19 6.92 -6.31 -5.38
CA PRO A 19 6.99 -7.23 -4.24
C PRO A 19 7.49 -6.58 -2.95
N ASP A 20 8.46 -5.69 -3.04
CA ASP A 20 9.00 -4.97 -1.87
C ASP A 20 7.95 -4.19 -1.10
N LEU A 21 6.94 -3.67 -1.78
CA LEU A 21 5.82 -2.98 -1.16
C LEU A 21 4.68 -3.93 -0.80
N ALA A 22 4.37 -4.88 -1.68
CA ALA A 22 3.29 -5.84 -1.46
C ALA A 22 3.54 -6.73 -0.24
N GLU A 23 4.80 -7.07 0.02
CA GLU A 23 5.20 -7.98 1.10
C GLU A 23 5.71 -7.25 2.34
N LEU A 24 5.66 -5.93 2.34
CA LEU A 24 6.19 -5.12 3.45
C LEU A 24 5.43 -5.36 4.76
N LEU A 25 4.11 -5.43 4.69
CA LEU A 25 3.24 -5.63 5.84
C LEU A 25 2.85 -7.10 5.96
N PRO A 26 2.56 -7.58 7.18
CA PRO A 26 2.05 -8.93 7.34
C PRO A 26 0.77 -9.14 6.55
N PRO A 27 0.52 -10.33 6.01
CA PRO A 27 -0.72 -10.60 5.31
C PRO A 27 -1.92 -10.53 6.27
N LEU A 28 -3.09 -10.17 5.74
CA LEU A 28 -4.32 -10.23 6.51
C LEU A 28 -4.62 -11.70 6.89
N SER A 29 -5.26 -11.89 8.05
CA SER A 29 -5.77 -13.21 8.42
C SER A 29 -6.86 -13.64 7.43
N GLY A 30 -7.15 -14.95 7.40
CA GLY A 30 -8.22 -15.45 6.56
C GLY A 30 -9.57 -14.80 6.84
N GLU A 31 -9.85 -14.54 8.12
CA GLU A 31 -11.09 -13.87 8.53
C GLU A 31 -11.14 -12.41 8.07
N GLN A 32 -10.03 -11.69 8.22
CA GLN A 32 -9.93 -10.30 7.79
C GLN A 32 -10.07 -10.19 6.28
N LEU A 33 -9.42 -11.08 5.53
CA LEU A 33 -9.47 -11.09 4.08
C LEU A 33 -10.88 -11.42 3.58
N ALA A 34 -11.55 -12.40 4.20
CA ALA A 34 -12.93 -12.76 3.86
C ALA A 34 -13.91 -11.61 4.14
N ALA A 35 -13.72 -10.91 5.26
CA ALA A 35 -14.56 -9.76 5.61
C ALA A 35 -14.38 -8.61 4.62
N LEU A 36 -13.14 -8.34 4.23
CA LEU A 36 -12.83 -7.31 3.22
C LEU A 36 -13.44 -7.66 1.87
N GLU A 37 -13.31 -8.91 1.45
CA GLU A 37 -13.87 -9.38 0.18
C GLU A 37 -15.40 -9.25 0.19
N LYS A 38 -16.06 -9.64 1.27
CA LYS A 38 -17.50 -9.51 1.41
C LYS A 38 -17.93 -8.06 1.31
N ASP A 39 -17.22 -7.15 1.99
CA ASP A 39 -17.53 -5.72 1.93
C ASP A 39 -17.41 -5.17 0.51
N ILE A 40 -16.34 -5.50 -0.19
CA ILE A 40 -16.12 -5.06 -1.56
C ILE A 40 -17.18 -5.60 -2.51
N LEU A 41 -17.58 -6.87 -2.35
CA LEU A 41 -18.62 -7.47 -3.17
C LEU A 41 -20.00 -6.83 -2.94
N GLN A 42 -20.27 -6.40 -1.72
CA GLN A 42 -21.55 -5.77 -1.36
C GLN A 42 -21.60 -4.28 -1.71
N ASN A 43 -20.52 -3.55 -1.46
CA ASN A 43 -20.50 -2.09 -1.49
C ASN A 43 -19.59 -1.50 -2.54
N GLY A 44 -18.83 -2.33 -3.24
CA GLY A 44 -17.79 -1.87 -4.16
C GLY A 44 -16.54 -1.43 -3.43
N CYS A 45 -15.50 -1.10 -4.18
CA CYS A 45 -14.24 -0.59 -3.63
C CYS A 45 -14.34 0.94 -3.57
N TYR A 46 -14.85 1.46 -2.47
CA TYR A 46 -15.08 2.90 -2.29
C TYR A 46 -13.83 3.64 -1.82
N ALA A 47 -12.86 2.96 -1.21
CA ALA A 47 -11.60 3.57 -0.80
C ALA A 47 -10.59 3.50 -1.94
N PRO A 48 -9.91 4.61 -2.29
CA PRO A 48 -8.95 4.58 -3.38
C PRO A 48 -7.70 3.76 -3.02
N ILE A 49 -7.12 3.15 -4.04
CA ILE A 49 -5.81 2.52 -3.95
C ILE A 49 -4.77 3.64 -4.07
N ILE A 50 -3.79 3.67 -3.18
CA ILE A 50 -2.75 4.70 -3.21
C ILE A 50 -1.59 4.18 -4.06
N VAL A 51 -1.22 4.97 -5.07
CA VAL A 51 -0.12 4.67 -5.97
C VAL A 51 0.88 5.83 -5.98
N ASN A 52 2.12 5.54 -6.37
CA ASN A 52 3.09 6.60 -6.60
C ASN A 52 2.95 7.17 -8.02
N GLU A 53 3.83 8.09 -8.40
CA GLU A 53 3.79 8.73 -9.72
C GLU A 53 4.07 7.78 -10.87
N ASP A 54 4.72 6.64 -10.61
CA ASP A 54 4.94 5.57 -11.59
C ASP A 54 3.82 4.53 -11.58
N LEU A 55 2.72 4.80 -10.88
CA LEU A 55 1.57 3.91 -10.71
C LEU A 55 1.92 2.59 -10.02
N VAL A 56 2.89 2.60 -9.14
CA VAL A 56 3.20 1.46 -8.27
C VAL A 56 2.31 1.53 -7.04
N VAL A 57 1.63 0.43 -6.73
CA VAL A 57 0.74 0.37 -5.55
C VAL A 57 1.56 0.50 -4.28
N VAL A 58 1.20 1.46 -3.44
CA VAL A 58 1.82 1.70 -2.13
C VAL A 58 0.91 1.22 -1.01
N ASP A 59 -0.39 1.47 -1.10
CA ASP A 59 -1.39 1.04 -0.12
C ASP A 59 -2.63 0.53 -0.84
N GLY A 60 -3.22 -0.54 -0.31
CA GLY A 60 -4.44 -1.13 -0.85
C GLY A 60 -4.20 -2.37 -1.72
N HIS A 61 -3.10 -3.08 -1.54
CA HIS A 61 -2.78 -4.29 -2.30
C HIS A 61 -3.90 -5.34 -2.21
N ASN A 62 -4.48 -5.55 -1.03
CA ASN A 62 -5.55 -6.53 -0.85
C ASN A 62 -6.81 -6.13 -1.60
N ARG A 63 -7.19 -4.85 -1.54
CA ARG A 63 -8.36 -4.33 -2.25
C ARG A 63 -8.16 -4.42 -3.76
N GLN A 64 -6.99 -4.02 -4.25
CA GLN A 64 -6.66 -4.11 -5.67
C GLN A 64 -6.72 -5.56 -6.17
N GLN A 65 -6.19 -6.49 -5.39
CA GLN A 65 -6.19 -7.91 -5.74
C GLN A 65 -7.61 -8.48 -5.80
N ILE A 66 -8.44 -8.14 -4.81
CA ILE A 66 -9.84 -8.59 -4.76
C ILE A 66 -10.63 -8.02 -5.95
N CYS A 67 -10.49 -6.74 -6.23
CA CYS A 67 -11.17 -6.10 -7.35
C CYS A 67 -10.75 -6.73 -8.68
N THR A 68 -9.47 -7.00 -8.86
CA THR A 68 -8.95 -7.65 -10.06
C THR A 68 -9.52 -9.05 -10.23
N ARG A 69 -9.58 -9.82 -9.13
CA ARG A 69 -10.12 -11.18 -9.14
C ARG A 69 -11.59 -11.22 -9.55
N HIS A 70 -12.37 -10.25 -9.11
CA HIS A 70 -13.81 -10.19 -9.37
C HIS A 70 -14.19 -9.23 -10.50
N ASP A 71 -13.22 -8.72 -11.23
CA ASP A 71 -13.42 -7.77 -12.32
C ASP A 71 -14.25 -6.55 -11.90
N LEU A 72 -13.92 -6.00 -10.74
CA LEU A 72 -14.59 -4.83 -10.19
C LEU A 72 -13.74 -3.58 -10.40
N PRO A 73 -14.37 -2.43 -10.69
CA PRO A 73 -13.63 -1.18 -10.85
C PRO A 73 -13.13 -0.64 -9.51
N TYR A 74 -12.02 0.08 -9.56
CA TYR A 74 -11.47 0.79 -8.41
C TYR A 74 -10.80 2.07 -8.86
N LYS A 75 -10.61 3.00 -7.92
CA LYS A 75 -9.93 4.26 -8.15
C LYS A 75 -8.51 4.21 -7.58
N MET A 76 -7.62 4.94 -8.22
CA MET A 76 -6.24 5.10 -7.78
C MET A 76 -5.98 6.56 -7.51
N ALA A 77 -5.47 6.91 -6.33
CA ALA A 77 -5.02 8.26 -6.00
C ALA A 77 -3.50 8.30 -6.08
N VAL A 78 -2.97 9.28 -6.80
CA VAL A 78 -1.53 9.41 -7.02
C VAL A 78 -0.91 10.30 -5.96
N PHE A 79 0.06 9.75 -5.24
CA PHE A 79 0.84 10.47 -4.24
C PHE A 79 2.30 10.53 -4.71
N ALA A 80 2.91 11.70 -4.54
CA ALA A 80 4.33 11.89 -4.86
C ALA A 80 5.18 11.53 -3.65
N PHE A 81 6.14 10.64 -3.85
CA PHE A 81 7.14 10.26 -2.86
C PHE A 81 8.52 10.56 -3.42
N ASP A 82 9.45 10.93 -2.55
CA ASP A 82 10.83 11.22 -2.97
C ASP A 82 11.51 9.98 -3.56
N ASP A 83 11.20 8.81 -2.97
CA ASP A 83 11.73 7.51 -3.42
C ASP A 83 10.90 6.37 -2.82
N LEU A 84 11.30 5.14 -3.12
CA LEU A 84 10.61 3.95 -2.61
C LEU A 84 10.72 3.82 -1.09
N LEU A 85 11.82 4.26 -0.49
CA LEU A 85 11.97 4.19 0.97
C LEU A 85 10.93 5.08 1.66
N GLU A 86 10.70 6.28 1.16
CA GLU A 86 9.66 7.16 1.71
C GLU A 86 8.29 6.51 1.58
N ALA A 87 8.00 5.88 0.44
CA ALA A 87 6.74 5.18 0.22
C ALA A 87 6.56 4.03 1.22
N LYS A 88 7.60 3.26 1.49
CA LYS A 88 7.58 2.17 2.46
C LYS A 88 7.34 2.69 3.88
N GLN A 89 8.01 3.75 4.27
CA GLN A 89 7.84 4.38 5.58
C GLN A 89 6.42 4.92 5.75
N TRP A 90 5.90 5.57 4.70
CA TRP A 90 4.53 6.08 4.71
C TRP A 90 3.50 4.95 4.84
N ALA A 91 3.67 3.87 4.10
CA ALA A 91 2.79 2.71 4.17
C ALA A 91 2.78 2.10 5.57
N LEU A 92 3.95 1.98 6.19
CA LEU A 92 4.07 1.48 7.55
C LEU A 92 3.36 2.40 8.55
N ASP A 93 3.57 3.70 8.45
CA ASP A 93 2.98 4.67 9.37
C ASP A 93 1.45 4.72 9.26
N THR A 94 0.91 4.65 8.05
CA THR A 94 -0.54 4.66 7.86
C THR A 94 -1.22 3.39 8.37
N GLN A 95 -0.53 2.27 8.41
CA GLN A 95 -1.11 1.00 8.88
C GLN A 95 -1.13 0.85 10.39
N LYS A 96 -0.39 1.68 11.14
CA LYS A 96 -0.36 1.62 12.60
C LYS A 96 -1.75 1.70 13.24
N GLY A 97 -2.64 2.51 12.67
CA GLY A 97 -4.01 2.65 13.16
C GLY A 97 -5.04 1.76 12.49
N ARG A 98 -4.69 1.15 11.35
CA ARG A 98 -5.65 0.38 10.54
C ARG A 98 -5.67 -1.11 10.82
N ARG A 99 -4.53 -1.68 11.24
CA ARG A 99 -4.37 -3.13 11.38
C ARG A 99 -4.14 -3.60 12.80
N ASN A 100 -4.13 -2.71 13.79
CA ASN A 100 -3.80 -3.07 15.17
C ASN A 100 -2.52 -3.90 15.26
N LEU A 101 -1.51 -3.54 14.48
CA LEU A 101 -0.21 -4.22 14.55
C LEU A 101 0.40 -3.93 15.91
N ASP A 102 0.90 -4.96 16.60
CA ASP A 102 1.56 -4.77 17.88
C ASP A 102 2.98 -4.21 17.68
N LYS A 103 3.57 -3.78 18.79
CA LYS A 103 4.92 -3.19 18.78
C LYS A 103 5.96 -4.16 18.23
N TRP A 104 5.77 -5.45 18.46
CA TRP A 104 6.69 -6.49 17.99
C TRP A 104 6.65 -6.62 16.48
N GLU A 105 5.47 -6.66 15.89
CA GLU A 105 5.30 -6.74 14.44
C GLU A 105 5.84 -5.49 13.75
N LEU A 106 5.55 -4.31 14.30
CA LEU A 106 6.07 -3.04 13.79
C LEU A 106 7.60 -3.00 13.88
N GLY A 107 8.17 -3.50 14.98
CA GLY A 107 9.61 -3.57 15.16
C GLY A 107 10.29 -4.46 14.13
N LYS A 108 9.70 -5.60 13.81
CA LYS A 108 10.22 -6.51 12.77
C LYS A 108 10.25 -5.82 11.40
N ILE A 109 9.20 -5.09 11.06
CA ILE A 109 9.11 -4.38 9.78
C ILE A 109 10.15 -3.27 9.74
N ALA A 110 10.29 -2.51 10.83
CA ALA A 110 11.30 -1.46 10.94
C ALA A 110 12.71 -2.00 10.74
N LEU A 111 13.01 -3.18 11.28
CA LEU A 111 14.30 -3.84 11.09
C LEU A 111 14.56 -4.19 9.63
N LYS A 112 13.55 -4.56 8.86
CA LYS A 112 13.69 -4.83 7.43
C LYS A 112 14.10 -3.58 6.65
N LEU A 113 13.68 -2.39 7.10
CA LEU A 113 13.99 -1.13 6.43
C LEU A 113 15.30 -0.51 6.90
N ARG A 114 15.87 -1.01 8.01
CA ARG A 114 17.07 -0.44 8.62
C ARG A 114 18.25 -0.31 7.64
N PRO A 115 18.60 -1.33 6.84
CA PRO A 115 19.71 -1.18 5.88
C PRO A 115 19.46 -0.07 4.86
N GLU A 116 18.23 0.09 4.39
CA GLU A 116 17.90 1.14 3.43
C GLU A 116 18.01 2.53 4.06
N ILE A 117 17.54 2.67 5.31
CA ILE A 117 17.63 3.92 6.07
C ILE A 117 19.09 4.31 6.30
N GLU A 118 19.93 3.36 6.72
CA GLU A 118 21.34 3.58 6.98
C GLU A 118 22.08 3.96 5.69
N ALA A 119 21.76 3.31 4.57
CA ALA A 119 22.37 3.60 3.28
C ALA A 119 22.03 5.03 2.84
N ARG A 120 20.78 5.47 3.03
CA ARG A 120 20.35 6.83 2.71
C ARG A 120 21.07 7.86 3.57
N ALA A 121 21.12 7.64 4.88
CA ALA A 121 21.79 8.55 5.80
C ALA A 121 23.26 8.72 5.43
N LYS A 122 23.93 7.62 5.05
CA LYS A 122 25.32 7.63 4.62
C LYS A 122 25.50 8.39 3.30
N ALA A 123 24.57 8.23 2.35
CA ALA A 123 24.62 8.93 1.07
C ALA A 123 24.43 10.45 1.22
N ASN A 124 23.73 10.89 2.28
CA ASN A 124 23.43 12.29 2.53
C ASN A 124 24.50 12.98 3.40
N GLN A 125 25.56 12.29 3.78
CA GLN A 125 26.70 12.87 4.46
C GLN A 125 27.71 13.39 3.43
#